data_e13abb2cdb1fd4fcd058547e37e7b803
#
_entry.id   e13abb2cdb1fd4fcd058547e37e7b803
#
_cell.length_a   1.000
_cell.length_b   1.000
_cell.length_c   1.000
_cell.angle_alpha   90.00
_cell.angle_beta   90.00
_cell.angle_gamma   90.00
#
_symmetry.space_group_name_H-M   'P 1'
#
loop_
_entity.id
_entity.type
_entity.pdbx_description
1 polymer ?
#
loop_
_entity_poly.entity_id
_entity_poly.type
_entity_poly.pdbx_seq_one_letter_code
_entity_poly.pdbx_strand_id
1 'polypeptide(L)'
;MIINPYVFGVNVDPDAQAFITAAGITDNTQKSAINTLVLSLKANNIWQKFKAIYPFVGGTATTHKFNLINPADTNAAFRLVFNGGWTHSSNGATPNGVNGYADTFLVPNTVLSQNSTHVSYYSRINSNLTEVEVGASNGPNATDNKLVLEIRTSGVTYYNINSTNIYLQALDTNSRAFYIG
;
A
#
# COMPACT_ATOMS: atom_id res chain seq x y z
N MET A 1 9.96 -15.67 -46.54
CA MET A 1 9.64 -15.76 -45.12
C MET A 1 10.32 -14.57 -44.44
N ILE A 2 9.58 -13.52 -44.11
CA ILE A 2 10.13 -12.31 -43.46
C ILE A 2 10.01 -12.58 -41.95
N ILE A 3 11.13 -12.89 -41.31
CA ILE A 3 11.21 -12.97 -39.85
C ILE A 3 11.25 -11.52 -39.36
N ASN A 4 10.21 -11.08 -38.69
CA ASN A 4 10.22 -9.79 -38.01
C ASN A 4 11.15 -9.89 -36.76
N PRO A 5 12.37 -9.29 -36.80
CA PRO A 5 13.33 -9.44 -35.70
C PRO A 5 13.04 -8.54 -34.51
N TYR A 6 11.92 -7.83 -34.51
CA TYR A 6 11.57 -6.83 -33.50
C TYR A 6 10.39 -7.20 -32.61
N VAL A 7 10.11 -8.48 -32.42
CA VAL A 7 9.34 -8.88 -31.24
C VAL A 7 10.32 -8.89 -30.07
N PHE A 8 10.69 -7.71 -29.60
CA PHE A 8 11.17 -7.56 -28.23
C PHE A 8 9.99 -7.90 -27.33
N GLY A 9 9.90 -9.14 -26.92
CA GLY A 9 9.08 -9.48 -25.77
C GLY A 9 9.61 -8.63 -24.65
N VAL A 10 8.81 -7.69 -24.15
CA VAL A 10 9.12 -6.96 -22.92
C VAL A 10 9.30 -8.03 -21.86
N ASN A 11 10.56 -8.31 -21.48
CA ASN A 11 10.84 -9.26 -20.42
C ASN A 11 10.19 -8.72 -19.16
N VAL A 12 9.09 -9.33 -18.77
CA VAL A 12 8.43 -9.01 -17.51
C VAL A 12 9.31 -9.55 -16.41
N ASP A 13 9.63 -8.70 -15.44
CA ASP A 13 10.39 -9.10 -14.26
C ASP A 13 9.68 -10.26 -13.54
N PRO A 14 10.40 -11.28 -13.06
CA PRO A 14 9.79 -12.44 -12.41
C PRO A 14 8.90 -12.10 -11.21
N ASP A 15 9.27 -11.10 -10.38
CA ASP A 15 8.45 -10.71 -9.23
C ASP A 15 7.18 -9.96 -9.68
N ALA A 16 7.28 -9.12 -10.72
CA ALA A 16 6.12 -8.50 -11.34
C ALA A 16 5.18 -9.57 -11.95
N GLN A 17 5.72 -10.58 -12.65
CA GLN A 17 4.93 -11.66 -13.22
C GLN A 17 4.25 -12.49 -12.14
N ALA A 18 4.93 -12.80 -11.05
CA ALA A 18 4.35 -13.54 -9.92
C ALA A 18 3.13 -12.82 -9.34
N PHE A 19 3.24 -11.50 -9.12
CA PHE A 19 2.12 -10.69 -8.65
C PHE A 19 0.98 -10.62 -9.67
N ILE A 20 1.29 -10.34 -10.96
CA ILE A 20 0.29 -10.27 -12.04
C ILE A 20 -0.52 -11.55 -12.10
N THR A 21 0.15 -12.70 -11.99
CA THR A 21 -0.48 -14.02 -12.02
C THR A 21 -1.34 -14.26 -10.79
N ALA A 22 -0.81 -14.03 -9.59
CA ALA A 22 -1.51 -14.27 -8.33
C ALA A 22 -2.74 -13.37 -8.20
N ALA A 23 -2.61 -12.08 -8.52
CA ALA A 23 -3.70 -11.11 -8.47
C ALA A 23 -4.67 -11.22 -9.66
N GLY A 24 -4.37 -12.02 -10.68
CA GLY A 24 -5.22 -12.19 -11.87
C GLY A 24 -5.37 -10.91 -12.69
N ILE A 25 -4.31 -10.11 -12.81
CA ILE A 25 -4.37 -8.85 -13.57
C ILE A 25 -4.39 -9.16 -15.06
N THR A 26 -5.42 -8.68 -15.74
CA THR A 26 -5.61 -8.91 -17.19
C THR A 26 -5.29 -7.69 -18.04
N ASP A 27 -5.48 -6.48 -17.52
CA ASP A 27 -5.23 -5.22 -18.21
C ASP A 27 -3.73 -5.00 -18.51
N ASN A 28 -3.38 -4.77 -19.77
CA ASN A 28 -1.99 -4.65 -20.20
C ASN A 28 -1.32 -3.36 -19.70
N THR A 29 -2.07 -2.28 -19.48
CA THR A 29 -1.55 -1.03 -18.94
C THR A 29 -1.13 -1.23 -17.48
N GLN A 30 -1.97 -1.92 -16.69
CA GLN A 30 -1.65 -2.25 -15.30
C GLN A 30 -0.47 -3.23 -15.21
N LYS A 31 -0.41 -4.25 -16.07
CA LYS A 31 0.75 -5.16 -16.14
C LYS A 31 2.05 -4.39 -16.42
N SER A 32 2.02 -3.50 -17.39
CA SER A 32 3.18 -2.66 -17.73
C SER A 32 3.58 -1.75 -16.58
N ALA A 33 2.62 -1.13 -15.91
CA ALA A 33 2.87 -0.26 -14.75
C ALA A 33 3.50 -1.02 -13.57
N ILE A 34 2.98 -2.22 -13.25
CA ILE A 34 3.56 -3.10 -12.22
C ILE A 34 5.00 -3.49 -12.57
N ASN A 35 5.23 -3.91 -13.82
CA ASN A 35 6.58 -4.28 -14.26
C ASN A 35 7.55 -3.09 -14.15
N THR A 36 7.14 -1.91 -14.58
CA THR A 36 7.93 -0.68 -14.49
C THR A 36 8.25 -0.32 -13.03
N LEU A 37 7.26 -0.44 -12.13
CA LEU A 37 7.46 -0.21 -10.70
C LEU A 37 8.51 -1.15 -10.11
N VAL A 38 8.37 -2.46 -10.34
CA VAL A 38 9.33 -3.46 -9.83
C VAL A 38 10.73 -3.22 -10.36
N LEU A 39 10.88 -2.99 -11.67
CA LEU A 39 12.17 -2.69 -12.29
C LEU A 39 12.80 -1.42 -11.71
N SER A 40 12.01 -0.36 -11.51
CA SER A 40 12.49 0.90 -10.92
C SER A 40 12.95 0.72 -9.49
N LEU A 41 12.20 -0.01 -8.66
CA LEU A 41 12.58 -0.27 -7.27
C LEU A 41 13.86 -1.12 -7.17
N LYS A 42 14.04 -2.09 -8.06
CA LYS A 42 15.26 -2.91 -8.15
C LYS A 42 16.46 -2.10 -8.64
N ALA A 43 16.29 -1.28 -9.67
CA ALA A 43 17.34 -0.42 -10.22
C ALA A 43 17.87 0.59 -9.18
N ASN A 44 17.02 1.03 -8.27
CA ASN A 44 17.39 1.95 -7.19
C ASN A 44 17.82 1.22 -5.89
N ASN A 45 17.95 -0.10 -5.89
CA ASN A 45 18.35 -0.92 -4.73
C ASN A 45 17.44 -0.76 -3.50
N ILE A 46 16.15 -0.47 -3.70
CA ILE A 46 15.18 -0.30 -2.62
C ILE A 46 14.15 -1.43 -2.56
N TRP A 47 14.06 -2.29 -3.57
CA TRP A 47 13.12 -3.43 -3.59
C TRP A 47 13.19 -4.30 -2.34
N GLN A 48 14.39 -4.68 -1.91
CA GLN A 48 14.61 -5.54 -0.75
C GLN A 48 14.29 -4.87 0.60
N LYS A 49 14.10 -3.55 0.61
CA LYS A 49 13.75 -2.80 1.82
C LYS A 49 12.26 -2.84 2.12
N PHE A 50 11.43 -3.08 1.11
CA PHE A 50 9.97 -3.16 1.30
C PHE A 50 9.57 -4.47 1.98
N LYS A 51 8.61 -4.36 2.89
CA LYS A 51 7.92 -5.49 3.52
C LYS A 51 6.56 -5.73 2.87
N ALA A 52 5.89 -4.67 2.47
CA ALA A 52 4.63 -4.75 1.75
C ALA A 52 4.45 -3.56 0.80
N ILE A 53 3.87 -3.82 -0.36
CA ILE A 53 3.37 -2.83 -1.32
C ILE A 53 2.01 -3.34 -1.80
N TYR A 54 0.99 -2.50 -1.69
CA TYR A 54 -0.37 -2.80 -2.16
C TYR A 54 -0.75 -1.85 -3.31
N PRO A 55 -0.62 -2.28 -4.58
CA PRO A 55 -0.85 -1.40 -5.74
C PRO A 55 -2.33 -1.06 -5.98
N PHE A 56 -3.27 -1.78 -5.39
CA PHE A 56 -4.72 -1.63 -5.61
C PHE A 56 -5.14 -1.61 -7.08
N VAL A 57 -4.61 -2.54 -7.86
CA VAL A 57 -4.94 -2.75 -9.29
C VAL A 57 -5.97 -3.86 -9.48
N GLY A 58 -6.61 -3.93 -10.66
CA GLY A 58 -7.59 -4.96 -11.02
C GLY A 58 -9.02 -4.66 -10.60
N GLY A 59 -9.25 -3.77 -9.64
CA GLY A 59 -10.57 -3.20 -9.34
C GLY A 59 -11.51 -4.04 -8.47
N THR A 60 -11.04 -5.13 -7.85
CA THR A 60 -11.86 -5.99 -6.99
C THR A 60 -11.16 -6.29 -5.67
N ALA A 61 -11.92 -6.71 -4.64
CA ALA A 61 -11.33 -7.14 -3.37
C ALA A 61 -10.32 -8.29 -3.57
N THR A 62 -10.63 -9.21 -4.47
CA THR A 62 -9.78 -10.35 -4.78
C THR A 62 -8.43 -9.93 -5.39
N THR A 63 -8.41 -8.91 -6.24
CA THR A 63 -7.19 -8.41 -6.88
C THR A 63 -6.42 -7.47 -5.96
N HIS A 64 -7.10 -6.66 -5.14
CA HIS A 64 -6.50 -5.65 -4.27
C HIS A 64 -5.79 -6.23 -3.04
N LYS A 65 -6.09 -7.49 -2.67
CA LYS A 65 -5.56 -8.08 -1.43
C LYS A 65 -4.08 -8.43 -1.46
N PHE A 66 -3.48 -8.56 -2.64
CA PHE A 66 -2.13 -9.10 -2.77
C PHE A 66 -1.04 -8.07 -2.46
N ASN A 67 -0.06 -8.52 -1.68
CA ASN A 67 1.19 -7.81 -1.49
C ASN A 67 2.13 -8.04 -2.68
N LEU A 68 2.58 -6.99 -3.33
CA LEU A 68 3.48 -7.08 -4.50
C LEU A 68 4.82 -7.73 -4.16
N ILE A 69 5.33 -7.55 -2.94
CA ILE A 69 6.62 -8.12 -2.50
C ILE A 69 6.56 -9.63 -2.32
N ASN A 70 5.42 -10.14 -1.83
CA ASN A 70 5.15 -11.56 -1.69
C ASN A 70 3.66 -11.80 -2.01
N PRO A 71 3.32 -12.18 -3.24
CA PRO A 71 1.93 -12.31 -3.68
C PRO A 71 1.28 -13.66 -3.30
N ALA A 72 1.76 -14.31 -2.26
CA ALA A 72 1.07 -15.48 -1.75
C ALA A 72 -0.22 -15.09 -1.02
N ASP A 73 -1.30 -15.87 -1.21
CA ASP A 73 -2.60 -15.64 -0.58
C ASP A 73 -2.63 -16.15 0.86
N THR A 74 -1.75 -15.65 1.70
CA THR A 74 -1.60 -16.04 3.11
C THR A 74 -1.36 -14.84 4.01
N ASN A 75 -1.71 -14.98 5.30
CA ASN A 75 -1.44 -13.93 6.30
C ASN A 75 0.07 -13.71 6.50
N ALA A 76 0.88 -14.77 6.39
CA ALA A 76 2.34 -14.67 6.49
C ALA A 76 2.98 -13.86 5.34
N ALA A 77 2.30 -13.72 4.22
CA ALA A 77 2.70 -12.86 3.11
C ALA A 77 2.19 -11.42 3.24
N PHE A 78 1.56 -11.09 4.35
CA PHE A 78 0.94 -9.78 4.61
C PHE A 78 -0.13 -9.41 3.58
N ARG A 79 -0.93 -10.39 3.12
CA ARG A 79 -2.08 -10.08 2.27
C ARG A 79 -3.10 -9.23 3.04
N LEU A 80 -3.85 -8.39 2.33
CA LEU A 80 -4.97 -7.67 2.94
C LEU A 80 -6.18 -8.60 3.13
N VAL A 81 -6.77 -8.55 4.31
CA VAL A 81 -8.11 -9.10 4.59
C VAL A 81 -9.05 -7.93 4.84
N PHE A 82 -9.96 -7.71 3.91
CA PHE A 82 -10.95 -6.65 3.97
C PHE A 82 -12.10 -7.06 4.88
N ASN A 83 -12.39 -6.23 5.89
CA ASN A 83 -13.47 -6.40 6.84
C ASN A 83 -14.42 -5.21 6.78
N GLY A 84 -15.71 -5.45 7.05
CA GLY A 84 -16.74 -4.42 6.99
C GLY A 84 -17.07 -3.99 5.55
N GLY A 85 -17.55 -2.76 5.39
CA GLY A 85 -18.02 -2.27 4.10
C GLY A 85 -16.91 -1.61 3.28
N TRP A 86 -16.72 -2.10 2.05
CA TRP A 86 -15.75 -1.57 1.08
C TRP A 86 -16.37 -1.44 -0.31
N THR A 87 -15.92 -0.44 -1.04
CA THR A 87 -16.12 -0.30 -2.48
C THR A 87 -14.79 -0.47 -3.19
N HIS A 88 -14.71 -1.43 -4.12
CA HIS A 88 -13.54 -1.68 -4.95
C HIS A 88 -13.82 -1.29 -6.40
N SER A 89 -12.87 -0.62 -7.03
CA SER A 89 -12.96 -0.19 -8.43
C SER A 89 -11.57 -0.09 -9.07
N SER A 90 -11.51 0.18 -10.37
CA SER A 90 -10.26 0.50 -11.07
C SER A 90 -9.53 1.73 -10.50
N ASN A 91 -10.21 2.52 -9.67
CA ASN A 91 -9.64 3.69 -9.01
C ASN A 91 -9.05 3.39 -7.62
N GLY A 92 -9.15 2.15 -7.15
CA GLY A 92 -8.68 1.72 -5.83
C GLY A 92 -9.78 1.17 -4.95
N ALA A 93 -9.56 1.20 -3.65
CA ALA A 93 -10.49 0.71 -2.63
C ALA A 93 -10.87 1.84 -1.67
N THR A 94 -12.16 1.92 -1.33
CA THR A 94 -12.69 2.95 -0.42
C THR A 94 -13.49 2.27 0.67
N PRO A 95 -13.14 2.45 1.96
CA PRO A 95 -13.97 1.98 3.07
C PRO A 95 -15.24 2.82 3.19
N ASN A 96 -16.25 2.28 3.86
CA ASN A 96 -17.53 2.95 4.05
C ASN A 96 -17.55 4.05 5.15
N GLY A 97 -16.40 4.30 5.80
CA GLY A 97 -16.30 5.28 6.88
C GLY A 97 -17.00 4.89 8.19
N VAL A 98 -17.44 3.64 8.33
CA VAL A 98 -18.17 3.15 9.51
C VAL A 98 -17.45 1.99 10.18
N ASN A 99 -17.15 0.94 9.41
CA ASN A 99 -16.56 -0.30 9.90
C ASN A 99 -15.63 -0.96 8.89
N GLY A 100 -15.29 -0.28 7.80
CA GLY A 100 -14.39 -0.79 6.78
C GLY A 100 -12.94 -0.67 7.24
N TYR A 101 -12.24 -1.80 7.43
CA TYR A 101 -10.80 -1.85 7.65
C TYR A 101 -10.18 -3.05 6.93
N ALA A 102 -8.88 -2.96 6.66
CA ALA A 102 -8.13 -4.05 6.06
C ALA A 102 -6.97 -4.45 6.98
N ASP A 103 -6.93 -5.73 7.36
CA ASP A 103 -5.85 -6.28 8.16
C ASP A 103 -4.70 -6.73 7.25
N THR A 104 -3.48 -6.30 7.56
CA THR A 104 -2.26 -6.71 6.87
C THR A 104 -1.58 -7.90 7.53
N PHE A 105 -1.91 -8.22 8.77
CA PHE A 105 -1.19 -9.17 9.64
C PHE A 105 0.31 -8.83 9.82
N LEU A 106 0.75 -7.63 9.40
CA LEU A 106 2.11 -7.16 9.63
C LEU A 106 2.19 -6.59 11.05
N VAL A 107 3.03 -7.19 11.87
CA VAL A 107 3.28 -6.73 13.24
C VAL A 107 4.54 -5.88 13.23
N PRO A 108 4.45 -4.54 13.36
CA PRO A 108 5.57 -3.62 13.13
C PRO A 108 6.83 -3.95 13.94
N ASN A 109 6.69 -4.23 15.23
CA ASN A 109 7.83 -4.50 16.12
C ASN A 109 8.61 -5.81 15.82
N THR A 110 8.04 -6.69 14.98
CA THR A 110 8.72 -7.93 14.55
C THR A 110 9.29 -7.84 13.15
N VAL A 111 8.80 -6.90 12.33
CA VAL A 111 9.08 -6.84 10.90
C VAL A 111 9.84 -5.59 10.52
N LEU A 112 9.63 -4.48 11.26
CA LEU A 112 10.19 -3.17 10.96
C LEU A 112 11.27 -2.79 11.99
N SER A 113 12.23 -1.97 11.55
CA SER A 113 13.25 -1.40 12.43
C SER A 113 12.73 -0.10 13.05
N GLN A 114 12.89 0.07 14.35
CA GLN A 114 12.42 1.25 15.07
C GLN A 114 12.97 2.57 14.49
N ASN A 115 14.23 2.60 14.08
CA ASN A 115 14.91 3.82 13.65
C ASN A 115 15.08 3.91 12.12
N SER A 116 14.48 2.99 11.36
CA SER A 116 14.58 2.94 9.90
C SER A 116 13.29 2.33 9.32
N THR A 117 12.20 3.05 9.49
CA THR A 117 10.88 2.66 8.99
C THR A 117 10.34 3.77 8.11
N HIS A 118 9.69 3.36 7.04
CA HIS A 118 9.01 4.22 6.09
C HIS A 118 7.60 3.69 5.84
N VAL A 119 6.63 4.58 5.82
CA VAL A 119 5.27 4.32 5.37
C VAL A 119 4.88 5.35 4.33
N SER A 120 4.18 4.92 3.28
CA SER A 120 3.62 5.82 2.29
C SER A 120 2.21 5.39 1.91
N TYR A 121 1.40 6.38 1.55
CA TYR A 121 0.01 6.20 1.18
C TYR A 121 -0.37 7.18 0.09
N TYR A 122 -1.14 6.72 -0.91
CA TYR A 122 -1.70 7.57 -1.95
C TYR A 122 -3.20 7.72 -1.78
N SER A 123 -3.63 8.92 -1.37
CA SER A 123 -5.05 9.27 -1.23
C SER A 123 -5.59 9.89 -2.50
N ARG A 124 -6.74 9.39 -2.97
CA ARG A 124 -7.50 9.92 -4.11
C ARG A 124 -8.78 10.64 -3.69
N ILE A 125 -9.15 10.54 -2.43
CA ILE A 125 -10.38 11.11 -1.87
C ILE A 125 -10.03 12.36 -1.08
N ASN A 126 -10.80 13.41 -1.26
CA ASN A 126 -10.69 14.59 -0.43
C ASN A 126 -11.72 14.49 0.71
N SER A 127 -11.30 13.94 1.84
CA SER A 127 -12.09 13.84 3.07
C SER A 127 -11.46 14.65 4.21
N ASN A 128 -12.24 14.94 5.23
CA ASN A 128 -11.80 15.58 6.46
C ASN A 128 -12.51 14.85 7.61
N LEU A 129 -12.07 13.64 7.86
CA LEU A 129 -12.68 12.71 8.81
C LEU A 129 -11.63 12.30 9.85
N THR A 130 -12.09 11.93 11.03
CA THR A 130 -11.23 11.34 12.06
C THR A 130 -11.10 9.84 11.77
N GLU A 131 -10.12 9.50 10.95
CA GLU A 131 -9.86 8.12 10.52
C GLU A 131 -8.36 7.90 10.37
N VAL A 132 -7.94 6.64 10.40
CA VAL A 132 -6.54 6.22 10.26
C VAL A 132 -6.42 5.48 8.92
N GLU A 133 -5.61 6.01 8.00
CA GLU A 133 -5.36 5.37 6.72
C GLU A 133 -4.44 4.17 6.84
N VAL A 134 -3.43 4.28 7.69
CA VAL A 134 -2.52 3.18 8.03
C VAL A 134 -2.22 3.25 9.50
N GLY A 135 -2.41 2.15 10.22
CA GLY A 135 -2.16 2.17 11.66
C GLY A 135 -1.81 0.83 12.28
N ALA A 136 -0.97 0.90 13.30
CA ALA A 136 -0.71 -0.15 14.26
C ALA A 136 -0.32 0.46 15.60
N SER A 137 -0.71 -0.17 16.70
CA SER A 137 -0.36 0.27 18.06
C SER A 137 -0.07 -0.97 18.92
N ASN A 138 0.84 -0.83 19.88
CA ASN A 138 1.08 -1.88 20.87
C ASN A 138 0.15 -1.78 22.11
N GLY A 139 -0.76 -0.80 22.13
CA GLY A 139 -1.75 -0.63 23.18
C GLY A 139 -2.71 0.54 22.90
N PRO A 140 -3.73 0.69 23.76
CA PRO A 140 -4.79 1.71 23.56
C PRO A 140 -4.42 3.11 24.05
N ASN A 141 -3.30 3.28 24.75
CA ASN A 141 -2.96 4.54 25.42
C ASN A 141 -2.25 5.53 24.49
N ALA A 142 -2.33 6.81 24.82
CA ALA A 142 -1.63 7.85 24.07
C ALA A 142 -0.09 7.74 24.15
N THR A 143 0.42 7.09 25.22
CA THR A 143 1.86 6.86 25.44
C THR A 143 2.40 5.59 24.77
N ASP A 144 1.56 4.83 24.08
CA ASP A 144 1.99 3.60 23.39
C ASP A 144 2.73 3.95 22.11
N ASN A 145 3.70 3.10 21.73
CA ASN A 145 4.38 3.23 20.45
C ASN A 145 3.40 2.91 19.31
N LYS A 146 3.35 3.79 18.34
CA LYS A 146 2.42 3.71 17.21
C LYS A 146 3.15 3.83 15.88
N LEU A 147 2.62 3.16 14.90
CA LEU A 147 2.83 3.46 13.48
C LEU A 147 1.49 3.94 12.95
N VAL A 148 1.33 5.22 12.72
CA VAL A 148 0.04 5.82 12.33
C VAL A 148 0.25 6.89 11.27
N LEU A 149 -0.59 6.86 10.25
CA LEU A 149 -0.80 7.93 9.31
C LEU A 149 -2.29 8.27 9.30
N GLU A 150 -2.61 9.49 9.70
CA GLU A 150 -3.96 10.06 9.64
C GLU A 150 -3.93 11.26 8.70
N ILE A 151 -4.70 11.20 7.62
CA ILE A 151 -4.71 12.24 6.60
C ILE A 151 -5.87 13.18 6.85
N ARG A 152 -5.55 14.45 7.12
CA ARG A 152 -6.51 15.54 7.25
C ARG A 152 -7.57 15.32 8.32
N THR A 153 -7.21 14.73 9.44
CA THR A 153 -8.07 14.68 10.63
C THR A 153 -8.22 16.07 11.21
N SER A 154 -9.44 16.64 11.21
CA SER A 154 -9.71 18.03 11.60
C SER A 154 -8.85 19.06 10.85
N GLY A 155 -8.54 18.82 9.58
CA GLY A 155 -7.71 19.71 8.76
C GLY A 155 -6.21 19.57 8.96
N VAL A 156 -5.74 18.56 9.69
CA VAL A 156 -4.31 18.33 9.98
C VAL A 156 -3.93 16.89 9.63
N THR A 157 -2.76 16.72 9.03
CA THR A 157 -2.17 15.38 8.82
C THR A 157 -1.25 15.03 9.97
N TYR A 158 -1.40 13.84 10.51
CA TYR A 158 -0.63 13.33 11.65
C TYR A 158 0.23 12.16 11.21
N TYR A 159 1.48 12.18 11.65
CA TYR A 159 2.42 11.06 11.54
C TYR A 159 2.88 10.64 12.92
N ASN A 160 2.88 9.35 13.16
CA ASN A 160 3.51 8.75 14.31
C ASN A 160 4.19 7.46 13.85
N ILE A 161 5.51 7.47 13.72
CA ILE A 161 6.26 6.33 13.19
C ILE A 161 7.20 5.81 14.28
N ASN A 162 6.84 4.65 14.85
CA ASN A 162 7.57 3.97 15.91
C ASN A 162 7.92 4.85 17.12
N SER A 163 7.05 5.78 17.46
CA SER A 163 7.27 6.79 18.50
C SER A 163 6.01 6.95 19.35
N THR A 164 6.17 7.50 20.55
CA THR A 164 5.10 8.04 21.37
C THR A 164 4.75 9.49 20.98
N ASN A 165 5.60 10.13 20.20
CA ASN A 165 5.40 11.51 19.79
C ASN A 165 4.58 11.58 18.50
N ILE A 166 3.60 12.46 18.49
CA ILE A 166 2.82 12.77 17.29
C ILE A 166 3.53 13.92 16.58
N TYR A 167 3.84 13.74 15.31
CA TYR A 167 4.34 14.81 14.45
C TYR A 167 3.17 15.37 13.67
N LEU A 168 2.90 16.67 13.89
CA LEU A 168 1.90 17.42 13.15
C LEU A 168 2.52 17.94 11.86
N GLN A 169 1.87 17.70 10.75
CA GLN A 169 2.17 18.42 9.52
C GLN A 169 1.21 19.61 9.38
N ALA A 170 1.57 20.58 8.54
CA ALA A 170 0.80 21.80 8.33
C ALA A 170 -0.68 21.51 8.02
N LEU A 171 -1.54 22.50 8.28
CA LEU A 171 -2.96 22.47 7.92
C LEU A 171 -3.13 22.06 6.47
N ASP A 172 -3.86 20.98 6.26
CA ASP A 172 -4.13 20.44 4.95
C ASP A 172 -5.57 20.73 4.54
N THR A 173 -5.73 21.38 3.41
CA THR A 173 -7.05 21.70 2.85
C THR A 173 -7.52 20.68 1.83
N ASN A 174 -6.64 19.77 1.42
CA ASN A 174 -6.94 18.75 0.41
C ASN A 174 -6.18 17.45 0.69
N SER A 175 -6.91 16.41 1.01
CA SER A 175 -6.33 15.09 1.31
C SER A 175 -5.96 14.23 0.09
N ARG A 176 -6.08 14.77 -1.12
CA ARG A 176 -5.63 14.08 -2.35
C ARG A 176 -4.16 14.32 -2.56
N ALA A 177 -3.32 13.39 -2.16
CA ALA A 177 -1.87 13.48 -2.31
C ALA A 177 -1.19 12.13 -2.13
N PHE A 178 0.11 12.12 -2.35
CA PHE A 178 1.01 11.05 -1.92
C PHE A 178 1.65 11.47 -0.60
N TYR A 179 1.41 10.70 0.45
CA TYR A 179 1.90 10.95 1.80
C TYR A 179 3.08 10.03 2.09
N ILE A 180 4.11 10.59 2.74
CA ILE A 180 5.35 9.90 3.10
C ILE A 180 5.67 10.24 4.54
N GLY A 181 5.88 9.21 5.37
CA GLY A 181 6.28 9.32 6.76
C GLY A 181 7.43 8.37 7.14
#